data_ced78ad84ecf43cf8a638af448ad2e92
#
_entry.id   ced78ad84ecf43cf8a638af448ad2e92
#
_cell.length_a   1.000
_cell.length_b   1.000
_cell.length_c   1.000
_cell.angle_alpha   90.00
_cell.angle_beta   90.00
_cell.angle_gamma   90.00
#
_symmetry.space_group_name_H-M   'P 1'
#
loop_
_entity.id
_entity.type
_entity.pdbx_description
1 polymer ?
#
loop_
_entity_poly.entity_id
_entity_poly.type
_entity_poly.pdbx_seq_one_letter_code
_entity_poly.pdbx_strand_id
1 'polypeptide(L)'
;VMLIFEGRQWTYAEFNAEVNRLARVLASRGVSRGDTIAVFMENRSEYFLAMLALVKLGASASLVNNSLTGAALVHCLRATNACGCILGDERSDAFEAIRSELNWVAAEPVLWFPDGGRCQPPRWAVDARGEMAAQSVENLEVTRSVTAGDTALYIFTSGTTGMPKAAVILHRKILAAGQAIGGVGFRLKPEDRLYLCLPIYHITGMGPGFCGFIFAGGSVFLRRNFSASSFWSEVQQHQTNCFIYVGELCRYLLVQPRCPEEKLNPLEKMLGNGLRPDVWSEFKNRFGVSRICEIYGSSEGNVSFMNLLNKDRTIGFPSSEVALVKYDNEEDEILRNEAGACIESPVEEPGLLLAKISSKTRFDGYTDQAATEKKIV
;
A
#
# COMPACT_ATOMS: atom_id res chain seq x y z
N VAL A 1 12.52 10.48 14.45
CA VAL A 1 12.69 9.22 13.70
C VAL A 1 11.52 9.09 12.73
N MET A 2 11.80 8.73 11.49
CA MET A 2 10.81 8.46 10.44
C MET A 2 10.52 6.98 10.33
N LEU A 3 11.58 6.16 10.24
CA LEU A 3 11.50 4.72 9.99
C LEU A 3 12.42 3.95 10.91
N ILE A 4 11.94 2.82 11.42
CA ILE A 4 12.72 1.81 12.16
C ILE A 4 12.56 0.48 11.43
N PHE A 5 13.64 -0.15 11.04
CA PHE A 5 13.66 -1.45 10.39
C PHE A 5 14.93 -2.23 10.74
N GLU A 6 14.80 -3.46 11.22
CA GLU A 6 15.90 -4.38 11.56
C GLU A 6 17.05 -3.71 12.35
N GLY A 7 16.69 -2.99 13.42
CA GLY A 7 17.64 -2.31 14.31
C GLY A 7 18.20 -0.98 13.81
N ARG A 8 17.99 -0.64 12.54
CA ARG A 8 18.39 0.66 11.99
C ARG A 8 17.25 1.67 12.11
N GLN A 9 17.60 2.92 12.40
CA GLN A 9 16.68 4.05 12.45
C GLN A 9 17.12 5.11 11.46
N TRP A 10 16.13 5.79 10.86
CA TRP A 10 16.34 6.93 9.98
C TRP A 10 15.50 8.12 10.46
N THR A 11 16.10 9.28 10.45
CA THR A 11 15.37 10.55 10.48
C THR A 11 14.75 10.85 9.12
N TYR A 12 13.84 11.81 9.06
CA TYR A 12 13.28 12.31 7.79
C TYR A 12 14.38 12.85 6.86
N ALA A 13 15.37 13.56 7.42
CA ALA A 13 16.47 14.14 6.64
C ALA A 13 17.39 13.06 6.05
N GLU A 14 17.80 12.08 6.85
CA GLU A 14 18.63 10.97 6.39
C GLU A 14 17.92 10.13 5.34
N PHE A 15 16.63 9.84 5.55
CA PHE A 15 15.85 9.06 4.58
C PHE A 15 15.68 9.83 3.26
N ASN A 16 15.38 11.14 3.33
CA ASN A 16 15.27 11.99 2.16
C ASN A 16 16.61 12.08 1.38
N ALA A 17 17.75 12.12 2.07
CA ALA A 17 19.08 12.09 1.45
C ALA A 17 19.29 10.81 0.64
N GLU A 18 18.94 9.63 1.19
CA GLU A 18 19.03 8.36 0.48
C GLU A 18 18.05 8.29 -0.70
N VAL A 19 16.82 8.82 -0.53
CA VAL A 19 15.84 8.93 -1.62
C VAL A 19 16.39 9.78 -2.77
N ASN A 20 17.04 10.91 -2.47
CA ASN A 20 17.64 11.78 -3.47
C ASN A 20 18.78 11.08 -4.23
N ARG A 21 19.63 10.32 -3.53
CA ARG A 21 20.68 9.51 -4.16
C ARG A 21 20.11 8.50 -5.15
N LEU A 22 19.09 7.72 -4.72
CA LEU A 22 18.45 6.74 -5.61
C LEU A 22 17.74 7.40 -6.78
N ALA A 23 17.06 8.52 -6.57
CA ALA A 23 16.41 9.26 -7.64
C ALA A 23 17.44 9.75 -8.70
N ARG A 24 18.65 10.16 -8.29
CA ARG A 24 19.72 10.53 -9.22
C ARG A 24 20.26 9.33 -10.01
N VAL A 25 20.41 8.18 -9.36
CA VAL A 25 20.78 6.93 -10.07
C VAL A 25 19.73 6.59 -11.12
N LEU A 26 18.44 6.66 -10.78
CA LEU A 26 17.36 6.41 -11.74
C LEU A 26 17.36 7.42 -12.88
N ALA A 27 17.51 8.71 -12.59
CA ALA A 27 17.56 9.76 -13.59
C ALA A 27 18.77 9.63 -14.53
N SER A 28 19.96 9.26 -14.02
CA SER A 28 21.16 9.02 -14.85
C SER A 28 21.01 7.82 -15.80
N ARG A 29 20.06 6.93 -15.50
CA ARG A 29 19.70 5.77 -16.33
C ARG A 29 18.51 6.05 -17.25
N GLY A 30 18.10 7.31 -17.36
CA GLY A 30 17.06 7.79 -18.28
C GLY A 30 15.64 7.70 -17.72
N VAL A 31 15.45 7.32 -16.45
CA VAL A 31 14.11 7.31 -15.83
C VAL A 31 13.61 8.74 -15.66
N SER A 32 12.45 9.01 -16.18
CA SER A 32 11.84 10.34 -16.26
C SER A 32 10.34 10.30 -15.93
N ARG A 33 9.72 11.48 -15.94
CA ARG A 33 8.28 11.63 -15.71
C ARG A 33 7.47 10.79 -16.71
N GLY A 34 6.54 10.00 -16.19
CA GLY A 34 5.66 9.12 -16.97
C GLY A 34 6.18 7.70 -17.14
N ASP A 35 7.46 7.44 -16.87
CA ASP A 35 7.99 6.08 -16.87
C ASP A 35 7.45 5.26 -15.70
N THR A 36 7.41 3.96 -15.88
CA THR A 36 7.02 3.02 -14.83
C THR A 36 8.16 2.05 -14.53
N ILE A 37 8.53 1.97 -13.24
CA ILE A 37 9.54 1.03 -12.75
C ILE A 37 8.88 0.09 -11.73
N ALA A 38 9.08 -1.20 -11.91
CA ALA A 38 8.61 -2.19 -10.96
C ALA A 38 9.42 -2.14 -9.66
N VAL A 39 8.77 -2.34 -8.52
CA VAL A 39 9.41 -2.56 -7.23
C VAL A 39 9.08 -3.97 -6.79
N PHE A 40 10.09 -4.84 -6.77
CA PHE A 40 9.92 -6.27 -6.50
C PHE A 40 10.88 -6.72 -5.40
N MET A 41 10.43 -6.61 -4.16
CA MET A 41 11.15 -6.99 -2.94
C MET A 41 10.19 -7.20 -1.78
N GLU A 42 10.67 -7.75 -0.68
CA GLU A 42 9.92 -7.89 0.57
C GLU A 42 9.73 -6.55 1.29
N ASN A 43 8.99 -6.57 2.41
CA ASN A 43 8.89 -5.40 3.28
C ASN A 43 10.27 -5.06 3.84
N ARG A 44 10.83 -3.94 3.39
CA ARG A 44 12.12 -3.43 3.83
C ARG A 44 12.25 -1.93 3.55
N SER A 45 13.24 -1.29 4.17
CA SER A 45 13.45 0.16 4.02
C SER A 45 13.62 0.60 2.57
N GLU A 46 14.30 -0.21 1.75
CA GLU A 46 14.58 0.07 0.34
C GLU A 46 13.31 0.10 -0.51
N TYR A 47 12.24 -0.57 -0.08
CA TYR A 47 10.95 -0.48 -0.76
C TYR A 47 10.41 0.96 -0.75
N PHE A 48 10.47 1.61 0.41
CA PHE A 48 10.05 3.01 0.53
C PHE A 48 11.03 3.96 -0.16
N LEU A 49 12.34 3.67 -0.13
CA LEU A 49 13.34 4.42 -0.90
C LEU A 49 13.00 4.39 -2.38
N ALA A 50 12.73 3.21 -2.95
CA ALA A 50 12.40 3.01 -4.34
C ALA A 50 11.15 3.80 -4.74
N MET A 51 10.07 3.63 -3.98
CA MET A 51 8.80 4.32 -4.23
C MET A 51 8.97 5.84 -4.18
N LEU A 52 9.60 6.37 -3.12
CA LEU A 52 9.79 7.81 -2.98
C LEU A 52 10.76 8.40 -4.03
N ALA A 53 11.78 7.66 -4.45
CA ALA A 53 12.70 8.10 -5.49
C ALA A 53 11.98 8.24 -6.84
N LEU A 54 11.13 7.27 -7.19
CA LEU A 54 10.34 7.28 -8.42
C LEU A 54 9.35 8.45 -8.44
N VAL A 55 8.56 8.63 -7.37
CA VAL A 55 7.58 9.71 -7.32
C VAL A 55 8.24 11.10 -7.30
N LYS A 56 9.47 11.26 -6.80
CA LYS A 56 10.24 12.51 -6.92
C LYS A 56 10.60 12.86 -8.37
N LEU A 57 10.77 11.87 -9.21
CA LEU A 57 11.04 12.05 -10.65
C LEU A 57 9.76 12.26 -11.48
N GLY A 58 8.59 12.07 -10.87
CA GLY A 58 7.32 11.99 -11.59
C GLY A 58 7.14 10.67 -12.34
N ALA A 59 7.97 9.69 -12.05
CA ALA A 59 7.82 8.31 -12.50
C ALA A 59 6.87 7.54 -11.57
N SER A 60 6.33 6.44 -12.07
CA SER A 60 5.38 5.60 -11.32
C SER A 60 6.07 4.36 -10.76
N ALA A 61 5.74 3.98 -9.52
CA ALA A 61 6.17 2.72 -8.94
C ALA A 61 5.10 1.63 -9.16
N SER A 62 5.44 0.56 -9.87
CA SER A 62 4.60 -0.64 -9.98
C SER A 62 4.91 -1.57 -8.80
N LEU A 63 3.99 -1.62 -7.82
CA LEU A 63 4.20 -2.35 -6.56
C LEU A 63 3.84 -3.82 -6.74
N VAL A 64 4.84 -4.64 -7.10
CA VAL A 64 4.63 -6.05 -7.43
C VAL A 64 4.53 -6.89 -6.16
N ASN A 65 3.53 -7.78 -6.09
CA ASN A 65 3.43 -8.76 -5.02
C ASN A 65 4.67 -9.66 -5.00
N ASN A 66 5.38 -9.63 -3.89
CA ASN A 66 6.67 -10.31 -3.73
C ASN A 66 6.59 -11.86 -3.75
N SER A 67 5.41 -12.45 -3.67
CA SER A 67 5.23 -13.91 -3.78
C SER A 67 5.02 -14.40 -5.22
N LEU A 68 4.89 -13.49 -6.20
CA LEU A 68 4.64 -13.87 -7.59
C LEU A 68 5.89 -14.47 -8.25
N THR A 69 5.64 -15.44 -9.15
CA THR A 69 6.64 -16.10 -9.98
C THR A 69 6.07 -16.38 -11.37
N GLY A 70 6.92 -16.73 -12.33
CA GLY A 70 6.52 -17.19 -13.67
C GLY A 70 5.56 -16.23 -14.38
N ALA A 71 4.56 -16.79 -15.07
CA ALA A 71 3.63 -16.03 -15.92
C ALA A 71 2.88 -14.90 -15.20
N ALA A 72 2.53 -15.09 -13.91
CA ALA A 72 1.85 -14.06 -13.13
C ALA A 72 2.76 -12.83 -12.86
N LEU A 73 4.05 -13.06 -12.62
CA LEU A 73 5.04 -11.99 -12.47
C LEU A 73 5.22 -11.25 -13.80
N VAL A 74 5.42 -11.97 -14.91
CA VAL A 74 5.52 -11.39 -16.27
C VAL A 74 4.31 -10.52 -16.59
N HIS A 75 3.11 -11.05 -16.29
CA HIS A 75 1.86 -10.32 -16.51
C HIS A 75 1.84 -8.99 -15.75
N CYS A 76 2.18 -8.96 -14.46
CA CYS A 76 2.19 -7.73 -13.67
C CYS A 76 3.17 -6.69 -14.23
N LEU A 77 4.36 -7.10 -14.66
CA LEU A 77 5.35 -6.20 -15.26
C LEU A 77 4.85 -5.61 -16.58
N ARG A 78 4.21 -6.42 -17.42
CA ARG A 78 3.62 -5.97 -18.70
C ARG A 78 2.37 -5.10 -18.52
N ALA A 79 1.49 -5.44 -17.57
CA ALA A 79 0.23 -4.73 -17.34
C ALA A 79 0.44 -3.25 -16.97
N THR A 80 1.61 -2.89 -16.45
CA THR A 80 1.96 -1.52 -16.08
C THR A 80 2.97 -0.89 -17.05
N ASN A 81 3.32 -1.57 -18.16
CA ASN A 81 4.37 -1.16 -19.09
C ASN A 81 5.69 -0.82 -18.37
N ALA A 82 6.05 -1.59 -17.35
CA ALA A 82 7.27 -1.36 -16.61
C ALA A 82 8.49 -1.52 -17.54
N CYS A 83 9.37 -0.52 -17.58
CA CYS A 83 10.57 -0.51 -18.40
C CYS A 83 11.85 -0.85 -17.61
N GLY A 84 11.74 -1.12 -16.32
CA GLY A 84 12.82 -1.51 -15.43
C GLY A 84 12.30 -2.04 -14.10
N CYS A 85 13.22 -2.50 -13.24
CA CYS A 85 12.90 -3.05 -11.93
C CYS A 85 13.90 -2.61 -10.86
N ILE A 86 13.39 -2.26 -9.68
CA ILE A 86 14.17 -2.16 -8.46
C ILE A 86 13.89 -3.45 -7.68
N LEU A 87 14.94 -4.27 -7.54
CA LEU A 87 14.86 -5.67 -7.11
C LEU A 87 15.58 -5.88 -5.78
N GLY A 88 14.93 -6.56 -4.84
CA GLY A 88 15.59 -7.11 -3.65
C GLY A 88 16.29 -8.43 -3.97
N ASP A 89 17.45 -8.68 -3.34
CA ASP A 89 18.22 -9.93 -3.52
C ASP A 89 17.35 -11.17 -3.31
N GLU A 90 16.49 -11.12 -2.33
CA GLU A 90 15.59 -12.21 -1.94
C GLU A 90 14.59 -12.60 -3.04
N ARG A 91 14.49 -11.82 -4.12
CA ARG A 91 13.63 -12.08 -5.29
C ARG A 91 14.41 -12.31 -6.59
N SER A 92 15.74 -12.34 -6.50
CA SER A 92 16.60 -12.51 -7.68
C SER A 92 16.32 -13.76 -8.49
N ASP A 93 16.10 -14.91 -7.84
CA ASP A 93 15.85 -16.17 -8.53
C ASP A 93 14.50 -16.18 -9.26
N ALA A 94 13.46 -15.62 -8.62
CA ALA A 94 12.15 -15.49 -9.25
C ALA A 94 12.19 -14.54 -10.47
N PHE A 95 12.98 -13.48 -10.39
CA PHE A 95 13.17 -12.54 -11.50
C PHE A 95 14.03 -13.13 -12.63
N GLU A 96 15.13 -13.81 -12.30
CA GLU A 96 15.99 -14.51 -13.27
C GLU A 96 15.19 -15.46 -14.16
N ALA A 97 14.27 -16.21 -13.54
CA ALA A 97 13.45 -17.21 -14.24
C ALA A 97 12.56 -16.63 -15.36
N ILE A 98 12.22 -15.33 -15.25
CA ILE A 98 11.30 -14.68 -16.21
C ILE A 98 11.99 -13.60 -17.08
N ARG A 99 13.24 -13.25 -16.79
CA ARG A 99 13.94 -12.11 -17.37
C ARG A 99 13.98 -12.14 -18.90
N SER A 100 14.19 -13.31 -19.49
CA SER A 100 14.21 -13.49 -20.95
C SER A 100 12.86 -13.24 -21.63
N GLU A 101 11.77 -13.23 -20.88
CA GLU A 101 10.44 -12.93 -21.41
C GLU A 101 10.13 -11.41 -21.42
N LEU A 102 10.99 -10.59 -20.81
CA LEU A 102 10.82 -9.15 -20.73
C LEU A 102 11.57 -8.47 -21.89
N ASN A 103 10.85 -7.75 -22.73
CA ASN A 103 11.40 -7.02 -23.88
C ASN A 103 11.85 -5.60 -23.48
N TRP A 104 12.67 -5.48 -22.43
CA TRP A 104 13.18 -4.19 -21.99
C TRP A 104 14.34 -3.72 -22.86
N VAL A 105 14.27 -2.45 -23.28
CA VAL A 105 15.22 -1.86 -24.24
C VAL A 105 16.47 -1.32 -23.55
N ALA A 106 16.37 -0.95 -22.27
CA ALA A 106 17.50 -0.43 -21.50
C ALA A 106 18.61 -1.49 -21.35
N ALA A 107 19.86 -1.07 -21.44
CA ALA A 107 21.00 -1.97 -21.31
C ALA A 107 21.10 -2.63 -19.92
N GLU A 108 20.71 -1.90 -18.87
CA GLU A 108 20.77 -2.33 -17.48
C GLU A 108 19.47 -1.91 -16.72
N PRO A 109 18.34 -2.55 -17.02
CA PRO A 109 17.04 -2.11 -16.51
C PRO A 109 16.77 -2.51 -15.07
N VAL A 110 17.71 -3.21 -14.39
CA VAL A 110 17.51 -3.73 -13.02
C VAL A 110 18.52 -3.12 -12.07
N LEU A 111 18.00 -2.39 -11.08
CA LEU A 111 18.74 -1.95 -9.89
C LEU A 111 18.51 -2.96 -8.77
N TRP A 112 19.58 -3.58 -8.30
CA TRP A 112 19.53 -4.62 -7.28
C TRP A 112 19.99 -4.10 -5.92
N PHE A 113 19.24 -4.48 -4.86
CA PHE A 113 19.59 -4.20 -3.48
C PHE A 113 19.98 -5.47 -2.74
N PRO A 114 21.15 -5.52 -2.06
CA PRO A 114 21.56 -6.67 -1.24
C PRO A 114 20.62 -6.88 -0.05
N ASP A 115 20.45 -8.14 0.38
CA ASP A 115 19.66 -8.53 1.55
C ASP A 115 20.37 -9.57 2.44
N GLY A 116 21.69 -9.51 2.51
CA GLY A 116 22.49 -10.43 3.31
C GLY A 116 22.70 -11.83 2.72
N GLY A 117 22.06 -12.14 1.59
CA GLY A 117 22.27 -13.37 0.84
C GLY A 117 23.48 -13.29 -0.08
N ARG A 118 23.34 -12.70 -1.25
CA ARG A 118 24.43 -12.49 -2.19
C ARG A 118 25.26 -11.28 -1.81
N CYS A 119 26.59 -11.42 -1.93
CA CYS A 119 27.51 -10.30 -1.69
C CYS A 119 27.64 -9.38 -2.91
N GLN A 120 27.22 -9.82 -4.09
CA GLN A 120 27.32 -9.08 -5.34
C GLN A 120 26.06 -9.27 -6.20
N PRO A 121 25.70 -8.27 -7.03
CA PRO A 121 24.55 -8.38 -7.92
C PRO A 121 24.75 -9.48 -8.96
N PRO A 122 23.68 -10.09 -9.45
CA PRO A 122 23.72 -10.90 -10.66
C PRO A 122 24.32 -10.11 -11.83
N ARG A 123 24.97 -10.77 -12.78
CA ARG A 123 25.61 -10.12 -13.94
C ARG A 123 24.68 -9.25 -14.80
N TRP A 124 23.39 -9.45 -14.70
CA TRP A 124 22.35 -8.73 -15.45
C TRP A 124 21.71 -7.60 -14.64
N ALA A 125 22.20 -7.31 -13.44
CA ALA A 125 21.68 -6.27 -12.55
C ALA A 125 22.84 -5.40 -12.03
N VAL A 126 22.50 -4.20 -11.58
CA VAL A 126 23.46 -3.22 -11.07
C VAL A 126 23.27 -3.04 -9.57
N ASP A 127 24.37 -2.96 -8.84
CA ASP A 127 24.35 -2.66 -7.38
C ASP A 127 23.83 -1.24 -7.14
N ALA A 128 22.60 -1.13 -6.70
CA ALA A 128 21.95 0.15 -6.39
C ALA A 128 22.68 0.91 -5.28
N ARG A 129 23.19 0.23 -4.24
CA ARG A 129 23.92 0.87 -3.13
C ARG A 129 25.26 1.43 -3.56
N GLY A 130 26.00 0.68 -4.39
CA GLY A 130 27.25 1.14 -4.97
C GLY A 130 27.06 2.40 -5.81
N GLU A 131 26.06 2.41 -6.68
CA GLU A 131 25.73 3.57 -7.52
C GLU A 131 25.25 4.79 -6.70
N MET A 132 24.46 4.57 -5.65
CA MET A 132 23.99 5.62 -4.77
C MET A 132 25.11 6.32 -4.01
N ALA A 133 26.17 5.61 -3.65
CA ALA A 133 27.26 6.15 -2.82
C ALA A 133 27.92 7.40 -3.39
N ALA A 134 28.00 7.50 -4.73
CA ALA A 134 28.60 8.64 -5.44
C ALA A 134 27.62 9.79 -5.71
N GLN A 135 26.33 9.63 -5.39
CA GLN A 135 25.31 10.63 -5.74
C GLN A 135 25.14 11.72 -4.68
N SER A 136 24.75 12.92 -5.13
CA SER A 136 24.40 14.05 -4.27
C SER A 136 23.14 13.75 -3.44
N VAL A 137 23.12 14.27 -2.23
CA VAL A 137 21.96 14.21 -1.29
C VAL A 137 20.95 15.35 -1.50
N GLU A 138 21.27 16.33 -2.32
CA GLU A 138 20.44 17.52 -2.55
C GLU A 138 19.13 17.16 -3.26
N ASN A 139 18.06 17.90 -2.93
CA ASN A 139 16.77 17.73 -3.60
C ASN A 139 16.88 17.99 -5.11
N LEU A 140 16.12 17.21 -5.89
CA LEU A 140 16.08 17.34 -7.34
C LEU A 140 15.07 18.44 -7.74
N GLU A 141 15.46 19.33 -8.65
CA GLU A 141 14.56 20.39 -9.15
C GLU A 141 13.32 19.81 -9.87
N VAL A 142 13.49 18.69 -10.58
CA VAL A 142 12.39 18.02 -11.30
C VAL A 142 11.20 17.69 -10.37
N THR A 143 11.44 17.44 -9.09
CA THR A 143 10.39 17.15 -8.11
C THR A 143 9.32 18.26 -8.03
N ARG A 144 9.70 19.52 -8.29
CA ARG A 144 8.77 20.65 -8.29
C ARG A 144 7.77 20.66 -9.45
N SER A 145 8.05 19.92 -10.50
CA SER A 145 7.19 19.78 -11.67
C SER A 145 6.16 18.66 -11.56
N VAL A 146 6.28 17.81 -10.52
CA VAL A 146 5.33 16.70 -10.26
C VAL A 146 4.00 17.26 -9.79
N THR A 147 2.91 16.76 -10.37
CA THR A 147 1.56 17.25 -10.10
C THR A 147 0.69 16.22 -9.40
N ALA A 148 -0.38 16.68 -8.77
CA ALA A 148 -1.37 15.79 -8.13
C ALA A 148 -2.10 14.87 -9.13
N GLY A 149 -2.06 15.21 -10.43
CA GLY A 149 -2.65 14.42 -11.52
C GLY A 149 -1.72 13.33 -12.07
N ASP A 150 -0.44 13.34 -11.73
CA ASP A 150 0.50 12.31 -12.19
C ASP A 150 0.22 10.98 -11.49
N THR A 151 0.48 9.87 -12.19
CA THR A 151 0.41 8.54 -11.61
C THR A 151 1.59 8.34 -10.67
N ALA A 152 1.30 8.01 -9.42
CA ALA A 152 2.33 7.74 -8.42
C ALA A 152 2.63 6.25 -8.33
N LEU A 153 1.59 5.41 -8.25
CA LEU A 153 1.71 3.98 -8.01
C LEU A 153 0.75 3.18 -8.90
N TYR A 154 1.14 1.94 -9.17
CA TYR A 154 0.24 0.88 -9.58
C TYR A 154 0.17 -0.17 -8.48
N ILE A 155 -1.06 -0.55 -8.09
CA ILE A 155 -1.31 -1.57 -7.06
C ILE A 155 -2.15 -2.67 -7.68
N PHE A 156 -1.70 -3.91 -7.54
CA PHE A 156 -2.39 -5.05 -8.13
C PHE A 156 -3.49 -5.56 -7.20
N THR A 157 -4.66 -5.79 -7.80
CA THR A 157 -5.81 -6.39 -7.13
C THR A 157 -6.10 -7.76 -7.72
N SER A 158 -6.59 -8.70 -6.89
CA SER A 158 -7.05 -10.00 -7.36
C SER A 158 -8.31 -9.79 -8.22
N GLY A 159 -8.16 -9.98 -9.53
CA GLY A 159 -9.31 -9.97 -10.42
C GLY A 159 -10.18 -11.22 -10.22
N THR A 160 -11.50 -11.09 -10.30
CA THR A 160 -12.45 -12.22 -10.31
C THR A 160 -12.20 -13.19 -11.48
N THR A 161 -11.40 -12.80 -12.47
CA THR A 161 -11.15 -13.52 -13.73
C THR A 161 -9.72 -14.09 -13.86
N GLY A 162 -8.94 -14.20 -12.78
CA GLY A 162 -7.66 -14.92 -12.74
C GLY A 162 -6.41 -14.05 -12.58
N MET A 163 -5.97 -13.30 -13.59
CA MET A 163 -4.72 -12.51 -13.50
C MET A 163 -4.91 -11.19 -12.75
N PRO A 164 -3.90 -10.71 -11.98
CA PRO A 164 -3.97 -9.45 -11.24
C PRO A 164 -4.19 -8.25 -12.16
N LYS A 165 -5.06 -7.32 -11.76
CA LYS A 165 -5.32 -6.06 -12.45
C LYS A 165 -4.59 -4.91 -11.76
N ALA A 166 -3.94 -4.04 -12.54
CA ALA A 166 -3.19 -2.89 -12.01
C ALA A 166 -4.12 -1.67 -11.84
N ALA A 167 -4.46 -1.35 -10.59
CA ALA A 167 -5.19 -0.14 -10.25
C ALA A 167 -4.27 1.08 -10.34
N VAL A 168 -4.77 2.16 -10.95
CA VAL A 168 -4.05 3.43 -11.11
C VAL A 168 -4.21 4.28 -9.85
N ILE A 169 -3.11 4.64 -9.22
CA ILE A 169 -3.10 5.47 -8.00
C ILE A 169 -2.37 6.78 -8.30
N LEU A 170 -3.13 7.87 -8.41
CA LEU A 170 -2.58 9.19 -8.63
C LEU A 170 -2.09 9.83 -7.33
N HIS A 171 -1.16 10.80 -7.42
CA HIS A 171 -0.67 11.54 -6.26
C HIS A 171 -1.81 12.15 -5.43
N ARG A 172 -2.85 12.71 -6.07
CA ARG A 172 -4.02 13.28 -5.36
C ARG A 172 -4.72 12.26 -4.46
N LYS A 173 -4.79 10.97 -4.88
CA LYS A 173 -5.42 9.91 -4.09
C LYS A 173 -4.62 9.59 -2.84
N ILE A 174 -3.29 9.56 -2.96
CA ILE A 174 -2.37 9.36 -1.82
C ILE A 174 -2.48 10.53 -0.84
N LEU A 175 -2.47 11.78 -1.34
CA LEU A 175 -2.58 12.98 -0.50
C LEU A 175 -3.94 13.03 0.23
N ALA A 176 -5.04 12.78 -0.49
CA ALA A 176 -6.38 12.75 0.11
C ALA A 176 -6.52 11.64 1.17
N ALA A 177 -5.98 10.45 0.88
CA ALA A 177 -5.95 9.34 1.84
C ALA A 177 -5.09 9.70 3.07
N GLY A 178 -3.92 10.28 2.88
CA GLY A 178 -3.05 10.75 3.96
C GLY A 178 -3.75 11.75 4.88
N GLN A 179 -4.46 12.73 4.32
CA GLN A 179 -5.23 13.71 5.09
C GLN A 179 -6.42 13.08 5.83
N ALA A 180 -7.23 12.28 5.12
CA ALA A 180 -8.41 11.65 5.70
C ALA A 180 -8.03 10.66 6.81
N ILE A 181 -7.06 9.80 6.54
CA ILE A 181 -6.64 8.74 7.44
C ILE A 181 -5.79 9.28 8.58
N GLY A 182 -4.77 10.06 8.26
CA GLY A 182 -3.90 10.67 9.25
C GLY A 182 -4.64 11.68 10.11
N GLY A 183 -5.37 12.63 9.51
CA GLY A 183 -6.06 13.69 10.22
C GLY A 183 -7.31 13.25 10.97
N VAL A 184 -8.16 12.44 10.36
CA VAL A 184 -9.49 12.11 10.89
C VAL A 184 -9.58 10.67 11.41
N GLY A 185 -9.11 9.71 10.63
CA GLY A 185 -9.16 8.28 10.97
C GLY A 185 -8.35 7.94 12.21
N PHE A 186 -7.05 7.97 12.08
CA PHE A 186 -6.12 7.74 13.19
C PHE A 186 -6.02 8.94 14.16
N ARG A 187 -6.31 10.15 13.70
CA ARG A 187 -6.00 11.39 14.42
C ARG A 187 -4.53 11.44 14.83
N LEU A 188 -3.66 11.28 13.82
CA LEU A 188 -2.22 11.17 14.03
C LEU A 188 -1.63 12.47 14.54
N LYS A 189 -0.61 12.29 15.38
CA LYS A 189 0.30 13.34 15.86
C LYS A 189 1.73 12.96 15.47
N PRO A 190 2.66 13.93 15.45
CA PRO A 190 4.07 13.66 15.13
C PRO A 190 4.75 12.63 16.06
N GLU A 191 4.22 12.46 17.29
CA GLU A 191 4.74 11.51 18.28
C GLU A 191 4.27 10.08 18.02
N ASP A 192 3.21 9.90 17.22
CA ASP A 192 2.63 8.58 16.96
C ASP A 192 3.58 7.69 16.16
N ARG A 193 3.61 6.42 16.53
CA ARG A 193 4.43 5.40 15.90
C ARG A 193 3.59 4.19 15.49
N LEU A 194 3.68 3.87 14.21
CA LEU A 194 2.99 2.74 13.61
C LEU A 194 3.77 1.45 13.76
N TYR A 195 3.11 0.38 14.15
CA TYR A 195 3.53 -1.00 13.88
C TYR A 195 3.01 -1.41 12.50
N LEU A 196 3.90 -1.54 11.52
CA LEU A 196 3.56 -1.91 10.13
C LEU A 196 4.14 -3.27 9.78
N CYS A 197 3.27 -4.27 9.67
CA CYS A 197 3.62 -5.64 9.27
C CYS A 197 2.84 -6.12 8.04
N LEU A 198 1.92 -5.30 7.52
CA LEU A 198 1.18 -5.61 6.30
C LEU A 198 2.09 -5.50 5.08
N PRO A 199 1.81 -6.30 4.02
CA PRO A 199 2.54 -6.16 2.77
C PRO A 199 2.43 -4.74 2.21
N ILE A 200 3.58 -4.10 1.96
CA ILE A 200 3.62 -2.72 1.47
C ILE A 200 3.35 -2.59 -0.03
N TYR A 201 3.26 -3.70 -0.76
CA TYR A 201 2.73 -3.71 -2.12
C TYR A 201 1.19 -3.60 -2.18
N HIS A 202 0.48 -3.70 -1.04
CA HIS A 202 -0.95 -3.46 -0.95
C HIS A 202 -1.27 -2.03 -0.51
N ILE A 203 -2.42 -1.53 -0.95
CA ILE A 203 -2.86 -0.16 -0.64
C ILE A 203 -2.93 0.11 0.87
N THR A 204 -3.37 -0.85 1.69
CA THR A 204 -3.50 -0.65 3.13
C THR A 204 -2.15 -0.41 3.80
N GLY A 205 -1.13 -1.20 3.46
CA GLY A 205 0.22 -1.03 3.99
C GLY A 205 0.90 0.24 3.50
N MET A 206 0.78 0.55 2.20
CA MET A 206 1.43 1.70 1.58
C MET A 206 0.69 3.01 1.85
N GLY A 207 -0.60 3.10 1.56
CA GLY A 207 -1.37 4.34 1.66
C GLY A 207 -1.67 4.73 3.10
N PRO A 208 -2.67 4.10 3.78
CA PRO A 208 -2.97 4.37 5.18
C PRO A 208 -1.78 4.13 6.11
N GLY A 209 -1.02 3.09 5.88
CA GLY A 209 0.14 2.75 6.69
C GLY A 209 1.27 3.75 6.52
N PHE A 210 2.08 3.59 5.50
CA PHE A 210 3.28 4.41 5.33
C PHE A 210 2.95 5.87 5.00
N CYS A 211 2.22 6.14 3.91
CA CYS A 211 1.99 7.52 3.46
C CYS A 211 1.19 8.35 4.48
N GLY A 212 0.20 7.73 5.16
CA GLY A 212 -0.58 8.42 6.20
C GLY A 212 0.29 8.93 7.35
N PHE A 213 1.23 8.10 7.82
CA PHE A 213 2.13 8.46 8.93
C PHE A 213 3.19 9.48 8.51
N ILE A 214 3.79 9.32 7.32
CA ILE A 214 4.75 10.30 6.79
C ILE A 214 4.09 11.67 6.62
N PHE A 215 2.86 11.72 6.11
CA PHE A 215 2.12 12.97 5.94
C PHE A 215 1.87 13.69 7.28
N ALA A 216 1.63 12.95 8.35
CA ALA A 216 1.42 13.50 9.70
C ALA A 216 2.74 13.84 10.45
N GLY A 217 3.90 13.52 9.91
CA GLY A 217 5.19 13.65 10.58
C GLY A 217 5.47 12.58 11.64
N GLY A 218 4.68 11.51 11.66
CA GLY A 218 4.83 10.38 12.58
C GLY A 218 6.00 9.44 12.22
N SER A 219 6.11 8.33 12.92
CA SER A 219 7.15 7.34 12.67
C SER A 219 6.56 5.95 12.37
N VAL A 220 7.33 5.12 11.65
CA VAL A 220 6.93 3.76 11.27
C VAL A 220 7.98 2.77 11.78
N PHE A 221 7.55 1.80 12.56
CA PHE A 221 8.29 0.56 12.80
C PHE A 221 7.81 -0.47 11.78
N LEU A 222 8.70 -0.85 10.87
CA LEU A 222 8.42 -1.79 9.79
C LEU A 222 8.86 -3.19 10.19
N ARG A 223 7.98 -4.16 9.95
CA ARG A 223 8.30 -5.58 10.04
C ARG A 223 8.32 -6.22 8.65
N ARG A 224 9.30 -7.07 8.42
CA ARG A 224 9.38 -7.87 7.19
C ARG A 224 8.17 -8.78 7.06
N ASN A 225 7.89 -9.54 8.12
CA ASN A 225 6.73 -10.43 8.19
C ASN A 225 6.06 -10.32 9.55
N PHE A 226 4.74 -10.53 9.60
CA PHE A 226 4.00 -10.58 10.85
C PHE A 226 4.42 -11.78 11.70
N SER A 227 4.55 -11.55 13.02
CA SER A 227 4.74 -12.60 14.02
C SER A 227 3.83 -12.34 15.21
N ALA A 228 2.84 -13.21 15.40
CA ALA A 228 1.89 -13.06 16.52
C ALA A 228 2.58 -13.25 17.88
N SER A 229 3.57 -14.14 17.97
CA SER A 229 4.31 -14.40 19.21
C SER A 229 5.26 -13.27 19.62
N SER A 230 5.78 -12.49 18.65
CA SER A 230 6.71 -11.38 18.92
C SER A 230 6.00 -10.03 19.03
N PHE A 231 4.71 -9.97 18.65
CA PHE A 231 4.01 -8.69 18.47
C PHE A 231 4.05 -7.80 19.72
N TRP A 232 3.65 -8.32 20.88
CA TRP A 232 3.56 -7.50 22.09
C TRP A 232 4.91 -7.07 22.64
N SER A 233 5.93 -7.93 22.57
CA SER A 233 7.29 -7.55 22.96
C SER A 233 7.85 -6.46 22.05
N GLU A 234 7.59 -6.52 20.75
CA GLU A 234 8.03 -5.49 19.79
C GLU A 234 7.23 -4.18 19.93
N VAL A 235 5.90 -4.27 20.15
CA VAL A 235 5.06 -3.10 20.46
C VAL A 235 5.61 -2.34 21.66
N GLN A 236 5.98 -3.06 22.73
CA GLN A 236 6.57 -2.47 23.93
C GLN A 236 8.00 -1.95 23.67
N GLN A 237 8.87 -2.74 23.03
CA GLN A 237 10.26 -2.38 22.74
C GLN A 237 10.35 -1.12 21.86
N HIS A 238 9.54 -1.04 20.83
CA HIS A 238 9.57 0.05 19.87
C HIS A 238 8.59 1.17 20.21
N GLN A 239 7.81 1.04 21.29
CA GLN A 239 6.84 2.04 21.75
C GLN A 239 5.87 2.42 20.63
N THR A 240 5.31 1.43 19.93
CA THR A 240 4.33 1.64 18.87
C THR A 240 2.94 1.78 19.46
N ASN A 241 2.36 2.98 19.37
CA ASN A 241 1.02 3.27 19.90
C ASN A 241 -0.08 3.18 18.82
N CYS A 242 0.30 2.90 17.57
CA CYS A 242 -0.61 2.73 16.46
C CYS A 242 -0.36 1.38 15.75
N PHE A 243 -1.43 0.72 15.30
CA PHE A 243 -1.36 -0.53 14.56
C PHE A 243 -2.26 -0.48 13.32
N ILE A 244 -1.71 -0.86 12.16
CA ILE A 244 -2.50 -1.09 10.96
C ILE A 244 -2.72 -2.59 10.76
N TYR A 245 -3.99 -3.00 10.59
CA TYR A 245 -4.35 -4.41 10.60
C TYR A 245 -5.25 -4.84 9.44
N VAL A 246 -5.28 -6.14 9.20
CA VAL A 246 -6.43 -6.84 8.63
C VAL A 246 -7.01 -7.74 9.74
N GLY A 247 -8.33 -7.94 9.76
CA GLY A 247 -9.03 -8.56 10.91
C GLY A 247 -8.46 -9.92 11.33
N GLU A 248 -7.89 -10.68 10.40
CA GLU A 248 -7.27 -11.97 10.67
C GLU A 248 -6.03 -11.85 11.57
N LEU A 249 -5.25 -10.78 11.47
CA LEU A 249 -4.12 -10.55 12.39
C LEU A 249 -4.60 -10.37 13.83
N CYS A 250 -5.71 -9.66 14.01
CA CYS A 250 -6.33 -9.50 15.34
C CYS A 250 -6.77 -10.85 15.92
N ARG A 251 -7.33 -11.73 15.08
CA ARG A 251 -7.66 -13.09 15.48
C ARG A 251 -6.43 -13.91 15.88
N TYR A 252 -5.33 -13.82 15.12
CA TYR A 252 -4.07 -14.48 15.47
C TYR A 252 -3.50 -13.99 16.81
N LEU A 253 -3.62 -12.70 17.12
CA LEU A 253 -3.19 -12.15 18.40
C LEU A 253 -4.04 -12.64 19.56
N LEU A 254 -5.36 -12.79 19.38
CA LEU A 254 -6.26 -13.29 20.41
C LEU A 254 -6.03 -14.75 20.79
N VAL A 255 -5.62 -15.60 19.83
CA VAL A 255 -5.34 -17.01 20.11
C VAL A 255 -3.97 -17.24 20.76
N GLN A 256 -3.10 -16.21 20.84
CA GLN A 256 -1.84 -16.34 21.57
C GLN A 256 -2.07 -16.47 23.08
N PRO A 257 -1.23 -17.24 23.79
CA PRO A 257 -1.22 -17.23 25.24
C PRO A 257 -1.05 -15.81 25.78
N ARG A 258 -1.65 -15.53 26.93
CA ARG A 258 -1.47 -14.23 27.60
C ARG A 258 -0.02 -14.04 28.02
N CYS A 259 0.51 -12.84 27.83
CA CYS A 259 1.86 -12.47 28.22
C CYS A 259 1.86 -11.15 29.03
N PRO A 260 2.91 -10.92 29.86
CA PRO A 260 2.99 -9.70 30.68
C PRO A 260 2.96 -8.40 29.87
N GLU A 261 3.53 -8.42 28.67
CA GLU A 261 3.69 -7.27 27.76
C GLU A 261 2.31 -6.74 27.30
N GLU A 262 1.27 -7.57 27.25
CA GLU A 262 -0.08 -7.15 26.92
C GLU A 262 -0.63 -6.09 27.88
N LYS A 263 -0.25 -6.13 29.15
CA LYS A 263 -0.73 -5.20 30.17
C LYS A 263 -0.04 -3.84 30.15
N LEU A 264 1.17 -3.80 29.61
CA LEU A 264 2.02 -2.62 29.56
C LEU A 264 2.19 -2.08 28.14
N ASN A 265 1.36 -2.56 27.22
CA ASN A 265 1.45 -2.16 25.82
C ASN A 265 1.00 -0.69 25.65
N PRO A 266 1.71 0.10 24.82
CA PRO A 266 1.35 1.49 24.52
C PRO A 266 0.28 1.62 23.41
N LEU A 267 -0.27 0.50 22.88
CA LEU A 267 -1.16 0.52 21.73
C LEU A 267 -2.49 1.20 22.05
N GLU A 268 -2.74 2.35 21.46
CA GLU A 268 -3.93 3.17 21.66
C GLU A 268 -4.87 3.16 20.46
N LYS A 269 -4.31 3.16 19.24
CA LYS A 269 -5.05 3.41 18.01
C LYS A 269 -4.83 2.29 17.01
N MET A 270 -5.91 1.84 16.40
CA MET A 270 -5.87 0.87 15.33
C MET A 270 -6.66 1.36 14.11
N LEU A 271 -6.17 1.06 12.91
CA LEU A 271 -6.89 1.27 11.67
C LEU A 271 -6.72 0.05 10.77
N GLY A 272 -7.80 -0.38 10.17
CA GLY A 272 -7.75 -1.53 9.26
C GLY A 272 -9.13 -1.92 8.75
N ASN A 273 -9.21 -3.13 8.24
CA ASN A 273 -10.43 -3.66 7.65
C ASN A 273 -10.65 -5.13 8.00
N GLY A 274 -11.94 -5.53 7.99
CA GLY A 274 -12.33 -6.91 8.21
C GLY A 274 -12.31 -7.37 9.66
N LEU A 275 -12.40 -6.46 10.63
CA LEU A 275 -12.48 -6.81 12.05
C LEU A 275 -13.89 -7.30 12.39
N ARG A 276 -14.03 -8.60 12.58
CA ARG A 276 -15.32 -9.22 12.91
C ARG A 276 -15.87 -8.74 14.24
N PRO A 277 -17.21 -8.64 14.41
CA PRO A 277 -17.83 -8.13 15.64
C PRO A 277 -17.48 -8.88 16.92
N ASP A 278 -17.29 -10.22 16.83
CA ASP A 278 -16.84 -11.08 17.92
C ASP A 278 -15.40 -10.76 18.33
N VAL A 279 -14.49 -10.73 17.35
CA VAL A 279 -13.08 -10.36 17.54
C VAL A 279 -12.93 -8.94 18.07
N TRP A 280 -13.74 -7.98 17.58
CA TRP A 280 -13.69 -6.57 17.99
C TRP A 280 -13.78 -6.38 19.49
N SER A 281 -14.83 -6.92 20.09
CA SER A 281 -15.09 -6.75 21.51
C SER A 281 -14.02 -7.41 22.38
N GLU A 282 -13.62 -8.63 22.01
CA GLU A 282 -12.59 -9.36 22.75
C GLU A 282 -11.23 -8.66 22.65
N PHE A 283 -10.84 -8.21 21.45
CA PHE A 283 -9.58 -7.50 21.22
C PHE A 283 -9.50 -6.22 22.03
N LYS A 284 -10.54 -5.39 21.97
CA LYS A 284 -10.64 -4.12 22.69
C LYS A 284 -10.55 -4.32 24.22
N ASN A 285 -11.26 -5.33 24.74
CA ASN A 285 -11.26 -5.63 26.16
C ASN A 285 -9.94 -6.24 26.65
N ARG A 286 -9.34 -7.15 25.87
CA ARG A 286 -8.10 -7.82 26.27
C ARG A 286 -6.90 -6.88 26.25
N PHE A 287 -6.78 -6.03 25.22
CA PHE A 287 -5.59 -5.22 24.96
C PHE A 287 -5.76 -3.73 25.28
N GLY A 288 -6.95 -3.29 25.67
CA GLY A 288 -7.20 -1.93 26.15
C GLY A 288 -7.17 -0.86 25.04
N VAL A 289 -7.35 -1.24 23.78
CA VAL A 289 -7.28 -0.30 22.65
C VAL A 289 -8.43 0.71 22.73
N SER A 290 -8.11 2.00 22.78
CA SER A 290 -9.09 3.07 22.94
C SER A 290 -9.78 3.49 21.65
N ARG A 291 -9.09 3.35 20.50
CA ARG A 291 -9.60 3.76 19.18
C ARG A 291 -9.41 2.67 18.13
N ILE A 292 -10.51 2.24 17.54
CA ILE A 292 -10.53 1.33 16.41
C ILE A 292 -11.26 2.00 15.25
N CYS A 293 -10.50 2.40 14.24
CA CYS A 293 -11.02 3.01 13.02
C CYS A 293 -11.11 1.95 11.92
N GLU A 294 -12.25 1.27 11.84
CA GLU A 294 -12.52 0.33 10.74
C GLU A 294 -12.71 1.11 9.44
N ILE A 295 -12.14 0.60 8.36
CA ILE A 295 -12.30 1.14 7.01
C ILE A 295 -12.81 0.06 6.06
N TYR A 296 -13.48 0.48 5.00
CA TYR A 296 -13.85 -0.37 3.87
C TYR A 296 -13.59 0.41 2.58
N GLY A 297 -13.07 -0.27 1.57
CA GLY A 297 -12.81 0.32 0.25
C GLY A 297 -12.03 -0.63 -0.64
N SER A 298 -11.83 -0.22 -1.88
CA SER A 298 -10.99 -0.92 -2.86
C SER A 298 -9.91 0.00 -3.41
N SER A 299 -8.82 -0.59 -3.92
CA SER A 299 -7.68 0.17 -4.44
C SER A 299 -8.06 1.04 -5.63
N GLU A 300 -8.86 0.50 -6.55
CA GLU A 300 -9.36 1.17 -7.74
C GLU A 300 -10.56 2.08 -7.47
N GLY A 301 -11.34 1.81 -6.42
CA GLY A 301 -12.61 2.44 -6.16
C GLY A 301 -12.55 3.94 -5.86
N ASN A 302 -13.71 4.57 -5.96
CA ASN A 302 -13.95 5.99 -5.69
C ASN A 302 -14.73 6.22 -4.39
N VAL A 303 -15.03 5.16 -3.64
CA VAL A 303 -15.69 5.21 -2.34
C VAL A 303 -14.89 4.46 -1.30
N SER A 304 -14.89 5.01 -0.09
CA SER A 304 -14.43 4.34 1.12
C SER A 304 -15.40 4.63 2.26
N PHE A 305 -15.49 3.72 3.20
CA PHE A 305 -16.17 3.95 4.48
C PHE A 305 -15.11 4.08 5.55
N MET A 306 -15.40 4.89 6.55
CA MET A 306 -14.49 5.09 7.68
C MET A 306 -15.26 5.31 8.98
N ASN A 307 -14.88 4.58 10.01
CA ASN A 307 -15.43 4.72 11.36
C ASN A 307 -14.82 5.93 12.08
N LEU A 308 -15.28 7.12 11.72
CA LEU A 308 -14.78 8.39 12.26
C LEU A 308 -15.16 8.61 13.72
N LEU A 309 -16.31 8.09 14.13
CA LEU A 309 -16.88 8.30 15.47
C LEU A 309 -16.38 7.30 16.52
N ASN A 310 -15.50 6.37 16.14
CA ASN A 310 -15.03 5.31 17.03
C ASN A 310 -16.20 4.49 17.64
N LYS A 311 -17.25 4.27 16.86
CA LYS A 311 -18.39 3.44 17.25
C LYS A 311 -18.04 1.98 17.01
N ASP A 312 -18.25 1.14 18.01
CA ASP A 312 -17.90 -0.27 17.90
C ASP A 312 -18.76 -1.00 16.84
N ARG A 313 -18.16 -1.96 16.15
CA ARG A 313 -18.79 -2.88 15.19
C ARG A 313 -19.43 -2.19 13.99
N THR A 314 -18.81 -1.15 13.46
CA THR A 314 -19.28 -0.45 12.25
C THR A 314 -18.11 -0.02 11.38
N ILE A 315 -18.33 -0.03 10.06
CA ILE A 315 -17.41 0.56 9.09
C ILE A 315 -17.57 2.09 8.97
N GLY A 316 -18.59 2.68 9.63
CA GLY A 316 -18.82 4.12 9.68
C GLY A 316 -19.52 4.70 8.46
N PHE A 317 -19.05 5.86 8.00
CA PHE A 317 -19.68 6.66 6.96
C PHE A 317 -18.96 6.55 5.62
N PRO A 318 -19.71 6.59 4.49
CA PRO A 318 -19.11 6.64 3.17
C PRO A 318 -18.46 8.01 2.89
N SER A 319 -17.40 7.99 2.07
CA SER A 319 -16.69 9.20 1.61
C SER A 319 -17.41 9.94 0.49
N SER A 320 -18.42 9.33 -0.11
CA SER A 320 -19.20 9.86 -1.23
C SER A 320 -20.65 9.38 -1.18
N GLU A 321 -21.47 9.90 -2.07
CA GLU A 321 -22.85 9.43 -2.27
C GLU A 321 -22.83 7.98 -2.78
N VAL A 322 -23.59 7.12 -2.10
CA VAL A 322 -23.65 5.68 -2.38
C VAL A 322 -25.11 5.20 -2.46
N ALA A 323 -25.33 4.11 -3.17
CA ALA A 323 -26.59 3.37 -3.19
C ALA A 323 -26.30 1.87 -3.07
N LEU A 324 -27.18 1.12 -2.41
CA LEU A 324 -27.24 -0.33 -2.51
C LEU A 324 -28.36 -0.68 -3.48
N VAL A 325 -28.04 -1.46 -4.52
CA VAL A 325 -29.00 -1.85 -5.55
C VAL A 325 -29.16 -3.35 -5.60
N LYS A 326 -30.34 -3.81 -5.99
CA LYS A 326 -30.62 -5.22 -6.16
C LYS A 326 -29.76 -5.81 -7.26
N TYR A 327 -29.22 -6.99 -6.98
CA TYR A 327 -28.27 -7.69 -7.82
C TYR A 327 -28.61 -9.15 -7.92
N ASP A 328 -28.65 -9.67 -9.13
CA ASP A 328 -28.79 -11.09 -9.38
C ASP A 328 -27.42 -11.76 -9.41
N ASN A 329 -27.16 -12.61 -8.41
CA ASN A 329 -25.86 -13.31 -8.28
C ASN A 329 -25.75 -14.48 -9.28
N GLU A 330 -26.84 -14.99 -9.83
CA GLU A 330 -26.82 -16.10 -10.78
C GLU A 330 -26.48 -15.61 -12.18
N GLU A 331 -27.11 -14.50 -12.59
CA GLU A 331 -26.90 -13.87 -13.90
C GLU A 331 -25.75 -12.85 -13.91
N ASP A 332 -25.19 -12.49 -12.74
CA ASP A 332 -24.15 -11.46 -12.55
C ASP A 332 -24.59 -10.08 -13.04
N GLU A 333 -25.88 -9.69 -12.80
CA GLU A 333 -26.49 -8.48 -13.33
C GLU A 333 -27.21 -7.62 -12.29
N ILE A 334 -27.23 -6.30 -12.55
CA ILE A 334 -28.01 -5.34 -11.75
C ILE A 334 -29.46 -5.36 -12.19
N LEU A 335 -30.38 -5.52 -11.23
CA LEU A 335 -31.81 -5.47 -11.51
C LEU A 335 -32.25 -4.03 -11.78
N ARG A 336 -33.00 -3.84 -12.91
CA ARG A 336 -33.49 -2.55 -13.35
C ARG A 336 -35.03 -2.57 -13.46
N ASN A 337 -35.63 -1.41 -13.25
CA ASN A 337 -37.08 -1.23 -13.47
C ASN A 337 -37.38 -1.02 -14.95
N GLU A 338 -38.68 -0.89 -15.30
CA GLU A 338 -39.15 -0.69 -16.68
C GLU A 338 -38.58 0.57 -17.35
N ALA A 339 -38.17 1.58 -16.58
CA ALA A 339 -37.52 2.79 -17.06
C ALA A 339 -35.96 2.64 -17.19
N GLY A 340 -35.39 1.45 -16.91
CA GLY A 340 -33.95 1.17 -16.99
C GLY A 340 -33.17 1.66 -15.80
N ALA A 341 -33.78 2.22 -14.77
CA ALA A 341 -33.10 2.64 -13.54
C ALA A 341 -32.81 1.45 -12.61
N CYS A 342 -31.70 1.49 -11.91
CA CYS A 342 -31.35 0.48 -10.91
C CYS A 342 -32.38 0.46 -9.77
N ILE A 343 -32.76 -0.74 -9.32
CA ILE A 343 -33.72 -0.92 -8.21
C ILE A 343 -32.94 -0.89 -6.92
N GLU A 344 -33.23 0.04 -6.00
CA GLU A 344 -32.60 0.09 -4.68
C GLU A 344 -32.95 -1.15 -3.85
N SER A 345 -31.97 -1.67 -3.11
CA SER A 345 -32.19 -2.74 -2.13
C SER A 345 -32.89 -2.16 -0.91
N PRO A 346 -33.92 -2.84 -0.36
CA PRO A 346 -34.51 -2.46 0.90
C PRO A 346 -33.49 -2.46 2.05
N VAL A 347 -33.81 -1.73 3.11
CA VAL A 347 -33.01 -1.73 4.34
C VAL A 347 -32.93 -3.17 4.89
N GLU A 348 -31.75 -3.59 5.32
CA GLU A 348 -31.42 -4.93 5.82
C GLU A 348 -31.34 -6.04 4.75
N GLU A 349 -31.56 -5.73 3.48
CA GLU A 349 -31.30 -6.68 2.39
C GLU A 349 -29.89 -6.45 1.78
N PRO A 350 -29.19 -7.51 1.37
CA PRO A 350 -27.93 -7.38 0.65
C PRO A 350 -28.14 -6.76 -0.72
N GLY A 351 -27.13 -6.03 -1.20
CA GLY A 351 -27.15 -5.42 -2.54
C GLY A 351 -25.77 -5.09 -3.03
N LEU A 352 -25.65 -4.78 -4.32
CA LEU A 352 -24.42 -4.28 -4.91
C LEU A 352 -24.22 -2.80 -4.53
N LEU A 353 -23.05 -2.49 -3.98
CA LEU A 353 -22.69 -1.13 -3.61
C LEU A 353 -22.30 -0.33 -4.86
N LEU A 354 -23.02 0.72 -5.16
CA LEU A 354 -22.67 1.71 -6.16
C LEU A 354 -22.21 3.01 -5.51
N ALA A 355 -21.25 3.67 -6.15
CA ALA A 355 -20.76 4.99 -5.72
C ALA A 355 -20.83 5.96 -6.89
N LYS A 356 -21.34 7.18 -6.63
CA LYS A 356 -21.45 8.21 -7.64
C LYS A 356 -20.09 8.70 -8.11
N ILE A 357 -19.85 8.67 -9.42
CA ILE A 357 -18.68 9.28 -10.04
C ILE A 357 -18.99 10.77 -10.26
N SER A 358 -18.10 11.63 -9.76
CA SER A 358 -18.22 13.08 -9.87
C SER A 358 -16.83 13.74 -9.99
N SER A 359 -16.78 15.05 -10.16
CA SER A 359 -15.51 15.78 -10.15
C SER A 359 -14.73 15.64 -8.83
N LYS A 360 -15.43 15.38 -7.71
CA LYS A 360 -14.85 15.18 -6.37
C LYS A 360 -14.50 13.71 -6.08
N THR A 361 -15.25 12.77 -6.67
CA THR A 361 -15.14 11.33 -6.44
C THR A 361 -14.85 10.61 -7.76
N ARG A 362 -13.68 10.94 -8.34
CA ARG A 362 -13.24 10.38 -9.62
C ARG A 362 -12.89 8.90 -9.47
N PHE A 363 -13.21 8.14 -10.51
CA PHE A 363 -12.80 6.76 -10.66
C PHE A 363 -11.62 6.71 -11.62
N ASP A 364 -10.44 6.34 -11.11
CA ASP A 364 -9.21 6.30 -11.92
C ASP A 364 -9.02 4.95 -12.63
N GLY A 365 -9.70 3.90 -12.16
CA GLY A 365 -9.76 2.58 -12.80
C GLY A 365 -8.47 1.79 -12.77
N TYR A 366 -8.31 1.00 -13.82
CA TYR A 366 -7.18 0.11 -14.05
C TYR A 366 -6.41 0.54 -15.31
N THR A 367 -5.21 -0.01 -15.51
CA THR A 367 -4.49 0.09 -16.79
C THR A 367 -5.26 -0.59 -17.93
N ASP A 368 -6.05 -1.62 -17.63
CA ASP A 368 -6.97 -2.29 -18.55
C ASP A 368 -8.29 -1.51 -18.65
N GLN A 369 -8.51 -0.91 -19.83
CA GLN A 369 -9.70 -0.12 -20.08
C GLN A 369 -10.99 -0.95 -20.04
N ALA A 370 -11.00 -2.16 -20.58
CA ALA A 370 -12.18 -3.04 -20.55
C ALA A 370 -12.55 -3.44 -19.11
N ALA A 371 -11.54 -3.67 -18.26
CA ALA A 371 -11.77 -3.91 -16.84
C ALA A 371 -12.27 -2.68 -16.09
N THR A 372 -11.86 -1.48 -16.53
CA THR A 372 -12.36 -0.20 -15.99
C THR A 372 -13.82 0.03 -16.35
N GLU A 373 -14.17 -0.13 -17.63
CA GLU A 373 -15.54 0.05 -18.13
C GLU A 373 -16.56 -0.89 -17.47
N LYS A 374 -16.18 -2.14 -17.19
CA LYS A 374 -17.03 -3.10 -16.46
C LYS A 374 -17.39 -2.67 -15.03
N LYS A 375 -16.67 -1.70 -14.46
CA LYS A 375 -16.95 -1.17 -13.10
C LYS A 375 -17.88 0.05 -13.13
N ILE A 376 -18.17 0.57 -14.30
CA ILE A 376 -19.05 1.74 -14.48
C ILE A 376 -20.43 1.26 -14.94
N VAL A 377 -21.45 1.71 -14.24
CA VAL A 377 -22.87 1.30 -14.46
C VAL A 377 -23.69 2.47 -15.02
#